data_0cc8582f8f09e04c1aee06554b47780b
#
_entry.id   0cc8582f8f09e04c1aee06554b47780b
#
_cell.length_a   1.000
_cell.length_b   1.000
_cell.length_c   1.000
_cell.angle_alpha   90.00
_cell.angle_beta   90.00
_cell.angle_gamma   90.00
#
_symmetry.space_group_name_H-M   'P 1'
#
loop_
_entity.id
_entity.type
_entity.pdbx_description
1 polymer ?
#
loop_
_entity_poly.entity_id
_entity_poly.type
_entity_poly.pdbx_seq_one_letter_code
_entity_poly.pdbx_strand_id
1 'polypeptide(L)'
;KWIRYDSVNFFHNLCFLIIFLFGLSNATSYGEEYTLVISFVALITDTQWDVFDSINTVAKIDIAKGKFNYRESKKNAYKLLMLLLFSVFVMFLIFYHNYKLNLVITLIFLGTEIFNYLIYPVYSLKTTYLNLEYSPTKITINKIVANIGRMLLSLLRTPYCTAIGQVVSSFYQFVVLNIISKKHKNNALNK
;
A
#
# COMPACT_ATOMS: atom_id res chain seq x y z
N LYS A 1 13.03 7.98 -22.63
CA LYS A 1 13.04 7.54 -21.21
C LYS A 1 11.73 7.89 -20.51
N TRP A 2 11.20 9.12 -20.65
CA TRP A 2 9.96 9.58 -20.00
C TRP A 2 8.72 8.76 -20.40
N ILE A 3 8.48 8.54 -21.70
CA ILE A 3 7.34 7.77 -22.21
C ILE A 3 7.28 6.36 -21.59
N ARG A 4 8.44 5.71 -21.38
CA ARG A 4 8.48 4.38 -20.78
C ARG A 4 8.11 4.39 -19.28
N TYR A 5 8.47 5.45 -18.59
CA TYR A 5 8.12 5.60 -17.16
C TYR A 5 6.63 5.88 -16.99
N ASP A 6 6.08 6.77 -17.81
CA ASP A 6 4.66 7.13 -17.79
C ASP A 6 3.76 5.95 -18.18
N SER A 7 4.19 5.14 -19.16
CA SER A 7 3.47 3.92 -19.56
C SER A 7 3.39 2.90 -18.42
N VAL A 8 4.45 2.76 -17.63
CA VAL A 8 4.47 1.84 -16.47
C VAL A 8 3.56 2.35 -15.35
N ASN A 9 3.56 3.65 -15.08
CA ASN A 9 2.66 4.24 -14.08
C ASN A 9 1.19 4.15 -14.53
N PHE A 10 0.92 4.39 -15.81
CA PHE A 10 -0.42 4.20 -16.37
C PHE A 10 -0.90 2.77 -16.19
N PHE A 11 -0.08 1.78 -16.53
CA PHE A 11 -0.42 0.37 -16.34
C PHE A 11 -0.64 0.02 -14.87
N HIS A 12 0.17 0.56 -13.98
CA HIS A 12 -0.01 0.40 -12.53
C HIS A 12 -1.38 0.92 -12.07
N ASN A 13 -1.74 2.14 -12.46
CA ASN A 13 -3.01 2.75 -12.10
C ASN A 13 -4.21 2.00 -12.72
N LEU A 14 -4.06 1.52 -13.95
CA LEU A 14 -5.07 0.69 -14.61
C LEU A 14 -5.29 -0.63 -13.85
N CYS A 15 -4.24 -1.29 -13.38
CA CYS A 15 -4.36 -2.48 -12.53
C CYS A 15 -5.13 -2.18 -11.24
N PHE A 16 -4.87 -1.05 -10.60
CA PHE A 16 -5.61 -0.63 -9.40
C PHE A 16 -7.09 -0.43 -9.68
N LEU A 17 -7.43 0.27 -10.76
CA LEU A 17 -8.83 0.47 -11.16
C LEU A 17 -9.55 -0.86 -11.40
N ILE A 18 -8.90 -1.78 -12.13
CA ILE A 18 -9.45 -3.11 -12.39
C ILE A 18 -9.67 -3.88 -11.08
N ILE A 19 -8.69 -3.89 -10.18
CA ILE A 19 -8.79 -4.55 -8.87
C ILE A 19 -9.95 -3.97 -8.06
N PHE A 20 -10.09 -2.64 -8.03
CA PHE A 20 -11.17 -1.97 -7.31
C PHE A 20 -12.54 -2.34 -7.89
N LEU A 21 -12.70 -2.28 -9.22
CA LEU A 21 -13.97 -2.61 -9.88
C LEU A 21 -14.35 -4.08 -9.68
N PHE A 22 -13.41 -5.01 -9.80
CA PHE A 22 -13.65 -6.42 -9.50
C PHE A 22 -14.02 -6.65 -8.04
N GLY A 23 -13.33 -5.98 -7.12
CA GLY A 23 -13.62 -6.06 -5.70
C GLY A 23 -15.01 -5.57 -5.35
N LEU A 24 -15.40 -4.43 -5.90
CA LEU A 24 -16.73 -3.85 -5.69
C LEU A 24 -17.82 -4.74 -6.31
N SER A 25 -17.65 -5.20 -7.54
CA SER A 25 -18.57 -6.11 -8.22
C SER A 25 -18.74 -7.42 -7.47
N ASN A 26 -17.63 -7.98 -6.97
CA ASN A 26 -17.67 -9.20 -6.20
C ASN A 26 -18.39 -8.99 -4.84
N ALA A 27 -18.08 -7.90 -4.14
CA ALA A 27 -18.74 -7.55 -2.88
C ALA A 27 -20.26 -7.40 -3.04
N THR A 28 -20.69 -6.72 -4.10
CA THR A 28 -22.11 -6.53 -4.42
C THR A 28 -22.83 -7.87 -4.61
N SER A 29 -22.15 -8.88 -5.15
CA SER A 29 -22.73 -10.22 -5.33
C SER A 29 -22.98 -10.97 -4.01
N TYR A 30 -22.34 -10.55 -2.92
CA TYR A 30 -22.54 -11.13 -1.57
C TYR A 30 -23.50 -10.34 -0.69
N GLY A 31 -24.00 -9.20 -1.18
CA GLY A 31 -25.01 -8.38 -0.52
C GLY A 31 -24.58 -6.96 -0.22
N GLU A 32 -25.58 -6.13 0.09
CA GLU A 32 -25.40 -4.69 0.33
C GLU A 32 -24.46 -4.39 1.51
N GLU A 33 -24.48 -5.25 2.53
CA GLU A 33 -23.65 -5.09 3.72
C GLU A 33 -22.15 -5.10 3.40
N TYR A 34 -21.70 -6.02 2.54
CA TYR A 34 -20.30 -6.06 2.10
C TYR A 34 -19.92 -4.84 1.26
N THR A 35 -20.83 -4.42 0.37
CA THR A 35 -20.61 -3.23 -0.46
C THR A 35 -20.48 -1.97 0.39
N LEU A 36 -21.37 -1.83 1.38
CA LEU A 36 -21.35 -0.69 2.31
C LEU A 36 -20.05 -0.65 3.11
N VAL A 37 -19.62 -1.79 3.67
CA VAL A 37 -18.39 -1.88 4.46
C VAL A 37 -17.15 -1.58 3.61
N ILE A 38 -17.04 -2.15 2.41
CA ILE A 38 -15.89 -1.91 1.52
C ILE A 38 -15.81 -0.45 1.12
N SER A 39 -16.95 0.15 0.72
CA SER A 39 -17.01 1.57 0.37
C SER A 39 -16.63 2.48 1.52
N PHE A 40 -17.07 2.12 2.71
CA PHE A 40 -16.75 2.85 3.94
C PHE A 40 -15.26 2.75 4.30
N VAL A 41 -14.69 1.54 4.27
CA VAL A 41 -13.26 1.34 4.54
C VAL A 41 -12.42 2.09 3.50
N ALA A 42 -12.77 2.01 2.21
CA ALA A 42 -12.10 2.76 1.16
C ALA A 42 -12.14 4.27 1.43
N LEU A 43 -13.30 4.83 1.79
CA LEU A 43 -13.44 6.26 2.09
C LEU A 43 -12.52 6.71 3.23
N ILE A 44 -12.42 5.91 4.30
CA ILE A 44 -11.53 6.24 5.42
C ILE A 44 -10.06 6.14 5.00
N THR A 45 -9.72 5.11 4.23
CA THR A 45 -8.32 4.75 4.01
C THR A 45 -7.71 5.49 2.83
N ASP A 46 -8.47 5.79 1.78
CA ASP A 46 -7.94 6.50 0.60
C ASP A 46 -7.40 7.88 0.94
N THR A 47 -8.08 8.62 1.80
CA THR A 47 -7.60 9.93 2.27
C THR A 47 -6.28 9.85 3.04
N GLN A 48 -5.97 8.71 3.62
CA GLN A 48 -4.74 8.48 4.38
C GLN A 48 -3.55 8.14 3.47
N TRP A 49 -3.81 7.52 2.30
CA TRP A 49 -2.76 7.17 1.35
C TRP A 49 -2.03 8.38 0.78
N ASP A 50 -2.73 9.49 0.53
CA ASP A 50 -2.13 10.75 0.08
C ASP A 50 -1.13 11.31 1.11
N VAL A 51 -1.46 11.17 2.40
CA VAL A 51 -0.57 11.59 3.47
C VAL A 51 0.68 10.70 3.51
N PHE A 52 0.54 9.39 3.30
CA PHE A 52 1.69 8.49 3.21
C PHE A 52 2.58 8.79 2.00
N ASP A 53 2.03 9.18 0.87
CA ASP A 53 2.83 9.56 -0.30
C ASP A 53 3.67 10.82 -0.08
N SER A 54 3.26 11.68 0.85
CA SER A 54 4.08 12.82 1.27
C SER A 54 5.42 12.38 1.89
N ILE A 55 5.45 11.25 2.61
CA ILE A 55 6.69 10.66 3.17
C ILE A 55 7.69 10.32 2.06
N ASN A 56 7.17 9.73 0.96
CA ASN A 56 8.00 9.39 -0.20
C ASN A 56 8.56 10.63 -0.89
N THR A 57 7.76 11.68 -0.97
CA THR A 57 8.18 12.96 -1.57
C THR A 57 9.28 13.59 -0.75
N VAL A 58 9.15 13.66 0.58
CA VAL A 58 10.21 14.15 1.47
C VAL A 58 11.47 13.30 1.34
N ALA A 59 11.33 11.97 1.36
CA ALA A 59 12.47 11.06 1.21
C ALA A 59 13.20 11.27 -0.13
N LYS A 60 12.50 11.48 -1.25
CA LYS A 60 13.11 11.80 -2.56
C LYS A 60 13.91 13.09 -2.52
N ILE A 61 13.38 14.14 -1.87
CA ILE A 61 14.07 15.43 -1.71
C ILE A 61 15.33 15.27 -0.86
N ASP A 62 15.24 14.53 0.24
CA ASP A 62 16.39 14.31 1.13
C ASP A 62 17.49 13.48 0.46
N ILE A 63 17.13 12.46 -0.33
CA ILE A 63 18.09 11.69 -1.12
C ILE A 63 18.77 12.61 -2.15
N ALA A 64 18.01 13.41 -2.88
CA ALA A 64 18.56 14.34 -3.87
C ALA A 64 19.51 15.39 -3.27
N LYS A 65 19.29 15.77 -2.02
CA LYS A 65 20.13 16.70 -1.25
C LYS A 65 21.32 16.02 -0.55
N GLY A 66 21.45 14.70 -0.64
CA GLY A 66 22.47 13.92 0.09
C GLY A 66 22.27 13.91 1.62
N LYS A 67 21.09 14.24 2.12
CA LYS A 67 20.75 14.34 3.55
C LYS A 67 19.91 13.16 4.06
N PHE A 68 19.64 12.17 3.22
CA PHE A 68 18.73 11.08 3.56
C PHE A 68 19.28 10.21 4.69
N ASN A 69 18.53 10.13 5.77
CA ASN A 69 18.79 9.23 6.89
C ASN A 69 17.62 8.26 7.04
N TYR A 70 17.81 7.01 6.62
CA TYR A 70 16.77 5.99 6.65
C TYR A 70 16.17 5.78 8.05
N ARG A 71 17.00 5.79 9.10
CA ARG A 71 16.53 5.56 10.48
C ARG A 71 15.63 6.69 10.96
N GLU A 72 16.00 7.92 10.66
CA GLU A 72 15.21 9.10 11.02
C GLU A 72 13.93 9.21 10.21
N SER A 73 14.01 9.04 8.89
CA SER A 73 12.85 9.02 8.00
C SER A 73 11.85 7.93 8.41
N LYS A 74 12.32 6.73 8.75
CA LYS A 74 11.49 5.66 9.28
C LYS A 74 10.80 6.05 10.59
N LYS A 75 11.54 6.66 11.54
CA LYS A 75 10.98 7.11 12.82
C LYS A 75 9.86 8.16 12.62
N ASN A 76 10.09 9.11 11.71
CA ASN A 76 9.11 10.16 11.41
C ASN A 76 7.88 9.58 10.69
N ALA A 77 8.08 8.63 9.79
CA ALA A 77 6.98 7.90 9.13
C ALA A 77 6.10 7.16 10.13
N TYR A 78 6.68 6.51 11.15
CA TYR A 78 5.89 5.84 12.19
C TYR A 78 5.19 6.82 13.13
N LYS A 79 5.76 7.99 13.41
CA LYS A 79 5.04 9.03 14.16
C LYS A 79 3.79 9.51 13.42
N LEU A 80 3.92 9.74 12.10
CA LEU A 80 2.80 10.10 11.26
C LEU A 80 1.78 8.96 11.20
N LEU A 81 2.21 7.72 11.08
CA LEU A 81 1.34 6.55 11.11
C LEU A 81 0.48 6.49 12.37
N MET A 82 1.05 6.77 13.54
CA MET A 82 0.27 6.77 14.80
C MET A 82 -0.84 7.83 14.78
N LEU A 83 -0.56 9.00 14.22
CA LEU A 83 -1.56 10.05 14.04
C LEU A 83 -2.69 9.61 13.09
N LEU A 84 -2.31 8.97 11.97
CA LEU A 84 -3.27 8.45 10.99
C LEU A 84 -4.13 7.31 11.56
N LEU A 85 -3.54 6.39 12.32
CA LEU A 85 -4.31 5.32 12.99
C LEU A 85 -5.31 5.88 13.99
N PHE A 86 -4.95 6.94 14.70
CA PHE A 86 -5.89 7.64 15.59
C PHE A 86 -7.05 8.26 14.78
N SER A 87 -6.76 8.90 13.65
CA SER A 87 -7.78 9.44 12.75
C SER A 87 -8.71 8.35 12.22
N VAL A 88 -8.16 7.21 11.75
CA VAL A 88 -8.93 6.04 11.31
C VAL A 88 -9.85 5.52 12.42
N PHE A 89 -9.34 5.43 13.65
CA PHE A 89 -10.13 5.00 14.79
C PHE A 89 -11.31 5.93 15.09
N VAL A 90 -11.08 7.25 15.10
CA VAL A 90 -12.13 8.24 15.31
C VAL A 90 -13.21 8.16 14.21
N MET A 91 -12.79 8.08 12.95
CA MET A 91 -13.69 7.93 11.81
C MET A 91 -14.49 6.63 11.92
N PHE A 92 -13.84 5.53 12.28
CA PHE A 92 -14.53 4.25 12.50
C PHE A 92 -15.64 4.37 13.55
N LEU A 93 -15.38 5.00 14.69
CA LEU A 93 -16.39 5.17 15.75
C LEU A 93 -17.60 5.99 15.26
N ILE A 94 -17.34 7.09 14.54
CA ILE A 94 -18.39 7.96 14.01
C ILE A 94 -19.30 7.17 13.04
N PHE A 95 -18.70 6.46 12.09
CA PHE A 95 -19.46 5.74 11.08
C PHE A 95 -20.15 4.49 11.61
N TYR A 96 -19.47 3.74 12.47
CA TYR A 96 -20.07 2.57 13.11
C TYR A 96 -21.33 2.93 13.87
N HIS A 97 -21.31 4.05 14.60
CA HIS A 97 -22.47 4.54 15.33
C HIS A 97 -23.62 4.95 14.40
N ASN A 98 -23.31 5.67 13.31
CA ASN A 98 -24.33 6.23 12.42
C ASN A 98 -24.92 5.19 11.44
N TYR A 99 -24.13 4.27 10.92
CA TYR A 99 -24.54 3.36 9.84
C TYR A 99 -24.79 1.92 10.30
N LYS A 100 -24.58 1.61 11.58
CA LYS A 100 -24.77 0.26 12.17
C LYS A 100 -24.09 -0.83 11.35
N LEU A 101 -22.84 -0.59 10.92
CA LEU A 101 -22.07 -1.51 10.11
C LEU A 101 -21.88 -2.85 10.81
N ASN A 102 -21.79 -3.94 10.05
CA ASN A 102 -21.41 -5.23 10.61
C ASN A 102 -19.99 -5.17 11.15
N LEU A 103 -19.87 -5.30 12.46
CA LEU A 103 -18.60 -5.15 13.17
C LEU A 103 -17.54 -6.14 12.66
N VAL A 104 -17.92 -7.41 12.46
CA VAL A 104 -16.97 -8.46 12.08
C VAL A 104 -16.42 -8.19 10.69
N ILE A 105 -17.29 -7.92 9.72
CA ILE A 105 -16.88 -7.62 8.34
C ILE A 105 -16.02 -6.36 8.30
N THR A 106 -16.43 -5.31 9.01
CA THR A 106 -15.70 -4.05 9.08
C THR A 106 -14.30 -4.23 9.69
N LEU A 107 -14.18 -5.00 10.78
CA LEU A 107 -12.89 -5.26 11.41
C LEU A 107 -11.96 -6.09 10.52
N ILE A 108 -12.48 -7.02 9.72
CA ILE A 108 -11.67 -7.77 8.76
C ILE A 108 -11.07 -6.82 7.71
N PHE A 109 -11.90 -6.01 7.04
CA PHE A 109 -11.41 -5.09 6.01
C PHE A 109 -10.52 -4.00 6.59
N LEU A 110 -10.91 -3.38 7.70
CA LEU A 110 -10.10 -2.35 8.36
C LEU A 110 -8.78 -2.94 8.90
N GLY A 111 -8.80 -4.16 9.41
CA GLY A 111 -7.60 -4.86 9.88
C GLY A 111 -6.59 -5.12 8.75
N THR A 112 -7.05 -5.44 7.54
CA THR A 112 -6.15 -5.57 6.37
C THR A 112 -5.50 -4.25 5.99
N GLU A 113 -6.24 -3.15 6.04
CA GLU A 113 -5.70 -1.81 5.79
C GLU A 113 -4.70 -1.37 6.86
N ILE A 114 -5.02 -1.60 8.13
CA ILE A 114 -4.10 -1.31 9.24
C ILE A 114 -2.80 -2.13 9.08
N PHE A 115 -2.90 -3.40 8.70
CA PHE A 115 -1.72 -4.22 8.41
C PHE A 115 -0.85 -3.60 7.31
N ASN A 116 -1.47 -3.13 6.23
CA ASN A 116 -0.76 -2.44 5.15
C ASN A 116 -0.09 -1.16 5.64
N TYR A 117 -0.77 -0.36 6.44
CA TYR A 117 -0.21 0.87 7.02
C TYR A 117 1.02 0.58 7.90
N LEU A 118 1.01 -0.51 8.67
CA LEU A 118 2.14 -0.88 9.52
C LEU A 118 3.40 -1.23 8.74
N ILE A 119 3.27 -1.86 7.58
CA ILE A 119 4.43 -2.27 6.76
C ILE A 119 4.81 -1.23 5.71
N TYR A 120 3.88 -0.36 5.30
CA TYR A 120 4.09 0.61 4.22
C TYR A 120 5.28 1.54 4.44
N PRO A 121 5.49 2.18 5.60
CA PRO A 121 6.63 3.08 5.80
C PRO A 121 7.97 2.42 5.49
N VAL A 122 8.12 1.14 5.83
CA VAL A 122 9.36 0.40 5.64
C VAL A 122 9.61 0.09 4.17
N TYR A 123 8.64 -0.51 3.48
CA TYR A 123 8.86 -0.88 2.07
C TYR A 123 8.83 0.34 1.15
N SER A 124 8.06 1.36 1.47
CA SER A 124 7.96 2.59 0.70
C SER A 124 9.28 3.38 0.72
N LEU A 125 9.86 3.64 1.89
CA LEU A 125 11.16 4.28 2.02
C LEU A 125 12.27 3.47 1.32
N LYS A 126 12.24 2.14 1.44
CA LYS A 126 13.20 1.27 0.72
C LYS A 126 12.99 1.32 -0.79
N THR A 127 11.75 1.31 -1.24
CA THR A 127 11.41 1.47 -2.66
C THR A 127 11.97 2.77 -3.20
N THR A 128 11.74 3.89 -2.50
CA THR A 128 12.22 5.21 -2.89
C THR A 128 13.75 5.25 -2.96
N TYR A 129 14.43 4.77 -1.94
CA TYR A 129 15.89 4.70 -1.91
C TYR A 129 16.45 3.82 -3.03
N LEU A 130 15.95 2.60 -3.19
CA LEU A 130 16.45 1.67 -4.19
C LEU A 130 16.13 2.10 -5.63
N ASN A 131 15.05 2.83 -5.86
CA ASN A 131 14.74 3.43 -7.17
C ASN A 131 15.77 4.48 -7.60
N LEU A 132 16.27 5.26 -6.67
CA LEU A 132 17.20 6.35 -6.95
C LEU A 132 18.66 5.88 -6.95
N GLU A 133 19.02 5.00 -6.03
CA GLU A 133 20.41 4.61 -5.78
C GLU A 133 20.83 3.28 -6.40
N TYR A 134 19.89 2.43 -6.83
CA TYR A 134 20.23 1.08 -7.30
C TYR A 134 19.70 0.77 -8.70
N SER A 135 18.44 0.38 -8.83
CA SER A 135 17.86 -0.06 -10.10
C SER A 135 16.36 0.18 -10.18
N PRO A 136 15.94 1.27 -10.84
CA PRO A 136 14.53 1.55 -11.05
C PRO A 136 13.79 0.39 -11.73
N THR A 137 14.43 -0.27 -12.71
CA THR A 137 13.81 -1.34 -13.48
C THR A 137 13.44 -2.54 -12.62
N LYS A 138 14.35 -2.99 -11.72
CA LYS A 138 14.08 -4.14 -10.85
C LYS A 138 12.97 -3.84 -9.85
N ILE A 139 12.93 -2.64 -9.32
CA ILE A 139 11.89 -2.20 -8.40
C ILE A 139 10.54 -2.09 -9.11
N THR A 140 10.53 -1.58 -10.34
CA THR A 140 9.32 -1.49 -11.16
C THR A 140 8.78 -2.88 -11.50
N ILE A 141 9.63 -3.82 -11.91
CA ILE A 141 9.22 -5.21 -12.16
C ILE A 141 8.62 -5.83 -10.90
N ASN A 142 9.22 -5.62 -9.73
CA ASN A 142 8.67 -6.11 -8.47
C ASN A 142 7.26 -5.58 -8.18
N LYS A 143 7.01 -4.28 -8.43
CA LYS A 143 5.68 -3.68 -8.31
C LYS A 143 4.67 -4.29 -9.29
N ILE A 144 5.06 -4.50 -10.54
CA ILE A 144 4.22 -5.13 -11.57
C ILE A 144 3.83 -6.55 -11.15
N VAL A 145 4.79 -7.36 -10.70
CA VAL A 145 4.54 -8.73 -10.24
C VAL A 145 3.57 -8.74 -9.05
N ALA A 146 3.77 -7.84 -8.08
CA ALA A 146 2.87 -7.68 -6.94
C ALA A 146 1.43 -7.32 -7.37
N ASN A 147 1.28 -6.41 -8.34
CA ASN A 147 -0.03 -6.00 -8.85
C ASN A 147 -0.72 -7.10 -9.67
N ILE A 148 0.01 -7.82 -10.49
CA ILE A 148 -0.53 -8.98 -11.21
C ILE A 148 -1.01 -10.03 -10.21
N GLY A 149 -0.22 -10.34 -9.18
CA GLY A 149 -0.62 -11.25 -8.11
C GLY A 149 -1.88 -10.79 -7.39
N ARG A 150 -1.98 -9.49 -7.07
CA ARG A 150 -3.18 -8.89 -6.48
C ARG A 150 -4.40 -8.99 -7.40
N MET A 151 -4.22 -8.72 -8.69
CA MET A 151 -5.29 -8.84 -9.69
C MET A 151 -5.79 -10.30 -9.81
N LEU A 152 -4.89 -11.27 -9.85
CA LEU A 152 -5.27 -12.69 -9.88
C LEU A 152 -6.03 -13.11 -8.63
N LEU A 153 -5.62 -12.64 -7.45
CA LEU A 153 -6.33 -12.90 -6.20
C LEU A 153 -7.68 -12.21 -6.12
N SER A 154 -7.86 -11.05 -6.79
CA SER A 154 -9.16 -10.39 -6.86
C SER A 154 -10.21 -11.15 -7.69
N LEU A 155 -9.77 -12.11 -8.51
CA LEU A 155 -10.68 -13.02 -9.25
C LEU A 155 -11.23 -14.16 -8.38
N LEU A 156 -10.76 -14.31 -7.14
CA LEU A 156 -11.33 -15.28 -6.21
C LEU A 156 -12.79 -14.91 -5.90
N ARG A 157 -13.67 -15.90 -5.98
CA ARG A 157 -15.11 -15.72 -5.68
C ARG A 157 -15.34 -15.75 -4.16
N THR A 158 -14.80 -14.74 -3.46
CA THR A 158 -15.02 -14.52 -2.02
C THR A 158 -15.22 -13.03 -1.76
N PRO A 159 -16.01 -12.62 -0.79
CA PRO A 159 -16.20 -11.20 -0.48
C PRO A 159 -14.91 -10.53 -0.01
N TYR A 160 -13.92 -11.30 0.41
CA TYR A 160 -12.63 -10.83 0.94
C TYR A 160 -11.49 -10.86 -0.07
N CYS A 161 -11.76 -11.11 -1.36
CA CYS A 161 -10.72 -11.27 -2.38
C CYS A 161 -9.76 -10.07 -2.48
N THR A 162 -10.29 -8.85 -2.39
CA THR A 162 -9.47 -7.62 -2.41
C THR A 162 -8.59 -7.48 -1.17
N ALA A 163 -9.14 -7.77 0.01
CA ALA A 163 -8.41 -7.75 1.27
C ALA A 163 -7.26 -8.78 1.27
N ILE A 164 -7.55 -10.02 0.83
CA ILE A 164 -6.53 -11.07 0.67
C ILE A 164 -5.46 -10.63 -0.32
N GLY A 165 -5.86 -10.15 -1.49
CA GLY A 165 -4.95 -9.70 -2.54
C GLY A 165 -4.03 -8.57 -2.06
N GLN A 166 -4.56 -7.66 -1.27
CA GLN A 166 -3.81 -6.53 -0.71
C GLN A 166 -2.76 -6.98 0.31
N VAL A 167 -3.15 -7.82 1.27
CA VAL A 167 -2.22 -8.35 2.29
C VAL A 167 -1.10 -9.15 1.64
N VAL A 168 -1.43 -10.07 0.74
CA VAL A 168 -0.43 -10.91 0.05
C VAL A 168 0.53 -10.06 -0.79
N SER A 169 0.01 -9.12 -1.56
CA SER A 169 0.81 -8.21 -2.39
C SER A 169 1.75 -7.33 -1.57
N SER A 170 1.25 -6.74 -0.48
CA SER A 170 2.05 -5.88 0.41
C SER A 170 3.13 -6.67 1.14
N PHE A 171 2.80 -7.86 1.63
CA PHE A 171 3.76 -8.75 2.26
C PHE A 171 4.85 -9.21 1.28
N TYR A 172 4.46 -9.60 0.07
CA TYR A 172 5.40 -9.94 -1.00
C TYR A 172 6.37 -8.78 -1.28
N GLN A 173 5.87 -7.56 -1.48
CA GLN A 173 6.72 -6.38 -1.70
C GLN A 173 7.66 -6.14 -0.53
N PHE A 174 7.16 -6.23 0.70
CA PHE A 174 7.97 -6.08 1.91
C PHE A 174 9.12 -7.09 1.96
N VAL A 175 8.86 -8.36 1.70
CA VAL A 175 9.88 -9.43 1.72
C VAL A 175 10.92 -9.23 0.62
N VAL A 176 10.47 -9.05 -0.62
CA VAL A 176 11.38 -8.91 -1.78
C VAL A 176 12.27 -7.68 -1.66
N LEU A 177 11.71 -6.54 -1.23
CA LEU A 177 12.51 -5.32 -1.04
C LEU A 177 13.53 -5.45 0.10
N ASN A 178 13.20 -6.22 1.15
CA ASN A 178 14.18 -6.53 2.19
C ASN A 178 15.35 -7.37 1.66
N ILE A 179 15.06 -8.36 0.82
CA ILE A 179 16.10 -9.21 0.18
C ILE A 179 16.98 -8.36 -0.74
N ILE A 180 16.37 -7.55 -1.63
CA ILE A 180 17.11 -6.67 -2.55
C ILE A 180 17.98 -5.69 -1.77
N SER A 181 17.45 -5.07 -0.73
CA SER A 181 18.17 -4.09 0.10
C SER A 181 19.36 -4.73 0.81
N LYS A 182 19.23 -5.93 1.37
CA LYS A 182 20.33 -6.65 2.01
C LYS A 182 21.43 -6.99 0.99
N LYS A 183 21.05 -7.50 -0.19
CA LYS A 183 22.00 -7.83 -1.27
C LYS A 183 22.76 -6.60 -1.77
N HIS A 184 22.08 -5.47 -1.91
CA HIS A 184 22.71 -4.22 -2.31
C HIS A 184 23.73 -3.73 -1.26
N LYS A 185 23.37 -3.75 0.01
CA LYS A 185 24.28 -3.36 1.11
C LYS A 185 25.53 -4.23 1.15
N ASN A 186 25.39 -5.55 0.98
CA ASN A 186 26.54 -6.45 0.95
C ASN A 186 27.47 -6.18 -0.24
N ASN A 187 26.90 -5.86 -1.42
CA ASN A 187 27.70 -5.51 -2.60
C ASN A 187 28.41 -4.16 -2.46
N ALA A 188 27.84 -3.20 -1.72
CA ALA A 188 28.48 -1.91 -1.45
C ALA A 188 29.60 -2.00 -0.42
N LEU A 189 29.55 -2.99 0.49
CA LEU A 189 30.60 -3.23 1.49
C LEU A 189 31.79 -4.05 0.93
N ASN A 190 31.57 -4.71 -0.22
CA ASN A 190 32.59 -5.54 -0.91
C ASN A 190 33.31 -4.77 -2.06
N LYS A 191 33.02 -3.49 -2.24
CA LYS A 191 33.71 -2.56 -3.13
C LYS A 191 34.52 -1.56 -2.33
#